data_6881510d6fefcc6c78374fc3a5198c11
#
_entry.id   6881510d6fefcc6c78374fc3a5198c11
#
_cell.length_a   1.000
_cell.length_b   1.000
_cell.length_c   1.000
_cell.angle_alpha   90.00
_cell.angle_beta   90.00
_cell.angle_gamma   90.00
#
_symmetry.space_group_name_H-M   'P 1'
#
loop_
_entity.id
_entity.type
_entity.pdbx_description
1 polymer ?
#
loop_
_entity_poly.entity_id
_entity_poly.type
_entity_poly.pdbx_seq_one_letter_code
_entity_poly.pdbx_strand_id
1 'polypeptide(L)'
;MDFEKVSKIVRRIQDKGNVHEHLDLIAGLPYEDVESFAHSFDDVYALKPEQLQLGFLKVLKGSFMQEHQEEYGIVHKAHPPYEVLYTKWISYEDVLRLKGIEEMVEVYYNSRQFTNTMEELEKEYDSAFNMYDRLAFYYEAVSYTHLR
;
A
#
# COMPACT_ATOMS: atom_id res chain seq x y z
N MET A 1 8.77 -13.31 4.62
CA MET A 1 9.88 -12.34 4.83
C MET A 1 10.01 -12.06 6.32
N ASP A 2 11.24 -12.01 6.83
CA ASP A 2 11.50 -11.72 8.24
C ASP A 2 11.52 -10.20 8.46
N PHE A 3 10.36 -9.65 8.83
CA PHE A 3 10.18 -8.20 9.01
C PHE A 3 11.11 -7.63 10.11
N GLU A 4 11.35 -8.39 11.16
CA GLU A 4 12.24 -7.94 12.24
C GLU A 4 13.68 -7.72 11.75
N LYS A 5 14.16 -8.59 10.88
CA LYS A 5 15.48 -8.44 10.24
C LYS A 5 15.53 -7.22 9.32
N VAL A 6 14.49 -7.05 8.51
CA VAL A 6 14.38 -5.90 7.59
C VAL A 6 14.35 -4.60 8.36
N SER A 7 13.55 -4.50 9.42
CA SER A 7 13.43 -3.29 10.23
C SER A 7 14.73 -2.89 10.90
N LYS A 8 15.52 -3.87 11.38
CA LYS A 8 16.86 -3.61 11.95
C LYS A 8 17.83 -3.05 10.90
N ILE A 9 17.78 -3.57 9.68
CA ILE A 9 18.62 -3.07 8.58
C ILE A 9 18.21 -1.65 8.19
N VAL A 10 16.92 -1.41 8.02
CA VAL A 10 16.38 -0.08 7.69
C VAL A 10 16.83 0.96 8.72
N ARG A 11 16.64 0.68 10.01
CA ARG A 11 17.06 1.60 11.08
C ARG A 11 18.58 1.87 11.07
N ARG A 12 19.40 0.85 10.80
CA ARG A 12 20.86 1.02 10.69
C ARG A 12 21.27 1.92 9.53
N ILE A 13 20.51 1.86 8.42
CA ILE A 13 20.74 2.72 7.27
C ILE A 13 20.29 4.15 7.59
N GLN A 14 19.11 4.31 8.21
CA GLN A 14 18.58 5.61 8.64
C GLN A 14 19.53 6.34 9.58
N ASP A 15 20.12 5.64 10.53
CA ASP A 15 21.10 6.19 11.50
C ASP A 15 22.32 6.80 10.81
N LYS A 16 22.67 6.33 9.62
CA LYS A 16 23.79 6.89 8.84
C LYS A 16 23.43 8.15 8.06
N GLY A 17 22.16 8.37 7.78
CA GLY A 17 21.61 9.62 7.23
C GLY A 17 22.06 10.03 5.82
N ASN A 18 22.69 9.11 5.06
CA ASN A 18 23.26 9.41 3.75
C ASN A 18 22.69 8.56 2.60
N VAL A 19 21.61 7.83 2.86
CA VAL A 19 20.96 6.95 1.88
C VAL A 19 19.46 7.22 1.87
N HIS A 20 18.92 7.44 0.69
CA HIS A 20 17.47 7.50 0.48
C HIS A 20 16.88 6.09 0.53
N GLU A 21 15.88 5.89 1.36
CA GLU A 21 15.19 4.62 1.52
C GLU A 21 13.83 4.64 0.87
N HIS A 22 13.60 3.62 0.05
CA HIS A 22 12.29 3.33 -0.53
C HIS A 22 11.85 1.97 -0.01
N LEU A 23 10.68 1.92 0.58
CA LEU A 23 10.03 0.67 0.98
C LEU A 23 8.76 0.48 0.16
N ASP A 24 8.61 -0.73 -0.37
CA ASP A 24 7.50 -1.08 -1.23
C ASP A 24 6.63 -2.14 -0.55
N LEU A 25 5.32 -1.95 -0.63
CA LEU A 25 4.31 -2.95 -0.27
C LEU A 25 3.56 -3.37 -1.51
N ILE A 26 3.27 -4.66 -1.63
CA ILE A 26 2.52 -5.21 -2.77
C ILE A 26 1.20 -5.79 -2.26
N ALA A 27 0.09 -5.24 -2.73
CA ALA A 27 -1.24 -5.76 -2.45
C ALA A 27 -1.65 -6.84 -3.45
N GLY A 28 -2.47 -7.78 -3.00
CA GLY A 28 -3.00 -8.86 -3.83
C GLY A 28 -2.15 -10.12 -3.86
N LEU A 29 -1.19 -10.25 -2.95
CA LEU A 29 -0.42 -11.49 -2.80
C LEU A 29 -1.29 -12.63 -2.27
N PRO A 30 -0.97 -13.89 -2.61
CA PRO A 30 -1.66 -15.05 -2.05
C PRO A 30 -1.63 -15.04 -0.52
N TYR A 31 -2.72 -15.50 0.10
CA TYR A 31 -2.91 -15.59 1.54
C TYR A 31 -2.94 -14.25 2.30
N GLU A 32 -3.02 -13.13 1.59
CA GLU A 32 -3.10 -11.80 2.19
C GLU A 32 -4.46 -11.16 1.91
N ASP A 33 -5.22 -10.88 2.96
CA ASP A 33 -6.44 -10.08 2.92
C ASP A 33 -6.16 -8.61 3.30
N VAL A 34 -7.20 -7.78 3.31
CA VAL A 34 -7.06 -6.36 3.67
C VAL A 34 -6.56 -6.19 5.10
N GLU A 35 -6.99 -7.02 6.04
CA GLU A 35 -6.59 -6.91 7.44
C GLU A 35 -5.09 -7.19 7.61
N SER A 36 -4.60 -8.27 7.01
CA SER A 36 -3.16 -8.58 7.06
C SER A 36 -2.32 -7.55 6.31
N PHE A 37 -2.82 -7.01 5.20
CA PHE A 37 -2.18 -5.91 4.49
C PHE A 37 -2.11 -4.65 5.36
N ALA A 38 -3.20 -4.32 6.07
CA ALA A 38 -3.24 -3.17 6.98
C ALA A 38 -2.18 -3.27 8.08
N HIS A 39 -1.98 -4.45 8.66
CA HIS A 39 -0.91 -4.69 9.64
C HIS A 39 0.48 -4.47 9.03
N SER A 40 0.71 -5.03 7.84
CA SER A 40 1.98 -4.83 7.12
C SER A 40 2.23 -3.35 6.79
N PHE A 41 1.17 -2.64 6.40
CA PHE A 41 1.23 -1.20 6.14
C PHE A 41 1.63 -0.42 7.40
N ASP A 42 0.97 -0.68 8.52
CA ASP A 42 1.27 0.00 9.78
C ASP A 42 2.71 -0.26 10.24
N ASP A 43 3.18 -1.50 10.13
CA ASP A 43 4.54 -1.89 10.49
C ASP A 43 5.60 -1.15 9.64
N VAL A 44 5.39 -1.11 8.33
CA VAL A 44 6.30 -0.42 7.40
C VAL A 44 6.23 1.09 7.56
N TYR A 45 5.03 1.64 7.75
CA TYR A 45 4.83 3.07 7.99
C TYR A 45 5.53 3.54 9.27
N ALA A 46 5.52 2.72 10.32
CA ALA A 46 6.21 3.01 11.58
C ALA A 46 7.74 3.13 11.43
N LEU A 47 8.34 2.55 10.40
CA LEU A 47 9.75 2.72 10.07
C LEU A 47 10.07 4.11 9.49
N LYS A 48 9.07 4.87 9.08
CA LYS A 48 9.21 6.21 8.49
C LYS A 48 10.23 6.25 7.35
N PRO A 49 10.05 5.42 6.29
CA PRO A 49 10.91 5.49 5.11
C PRO A 49 10.78 6.86 4.44
N GLU A 50 11.75 7.25 3.63
CA GLU A 50 11.65 8.49 2.87
C GLU A 50 10.58 8.42 1.77
N GLN A 51 10.43 7.24 1.18
CA GLN A 51 9.37 6.93 0.21
C GLN A 51 8.71 5.62 0.59
N LEU A 52 7.38 5.60 0.60
CA LEU A 52 6.56 4.41 0.79
C LEU A 52 5.72 4.20 -0.46
N GLN A 53 5.99 3.13 -1.19
CA GLN A 53 5.27 2.81 -2.40
C GLN A 53 4.31 1.64 -2.17
N LEU A 54 3.05 1.84 -2.51
CA LEU A 54 2.08 0.77 -2.61
C LEU A 54 2.01 0.31 -4.07
N GLY A 55 2.24 -0.97 -4.28
CA GLY A 55 2.07 -1.60 -5.58
C GLY A 55 0.96 -2.65 -5.52
N PHE A 56 0.60 -3.15 -6.69
CA PHE A 56 -0.39 -4.22 -6.85
C PHE A 56 0.25 -5.36 -7.62
N LEU A 57 -0.11 -6.59 -7.26
CA LEU A 57 0.42 -7.77 -7.92
C LEU A 57 0.21 -7.67 -9.44
N LYS A 58 1.28 -7.92 -10.19
CA LYS A 58 1.26 -8.02 -11.65
C LYS A 58 1.51 -9.46 -12.05
N VAL A 59 0.58 -10.03 -12.80
CA VAL A 59 0.65 -11.44 -13.23
C VAL A 59 1.34 -11.51 -14.58
N LEU A 60 2.65 -11.55 -14.55
CA LEU A 60 3.48 -11.57 -15.77
C LEU A 60 3.42 -12.95 -16.43
N LYS A 61 3.52 -12.95 -17.76
CA LYS A 61 3.57 -14.19 -18.55
C LYS A 61 4.77 -15.05 -18.15
N GLY A 62 4.53 -16.34 -17.93
CA GLY A 62 5.54 -17.30 -17.49
C GLY A 62 5.95 -17.17 -16.02
N SER A 63 5.27 -16.34 -15.23
CA SER A 63 5.55 -16.23 -13.81
C SER A 63 4.87 -17.33 -13.00
N PHE A 64 5.42 -17.61 -11.83
CA PHE A 64 4.81 -18.51 -10.84
C PHE A 64 3.34 -18.14 -10.56
N MET A 65 3.04 -16.86 -10.47
CA MET A 65 1.67 -16.37 -10.21
C MET A 65 0.72 -16.68 -11.37
N GLN A 66 1.19 -16.66 -12.59
CA GLN A 66 0.38 -17.08 -13.75
C GLN A 66 0.10 -18.58 -13.72
N GLU A 67 1.10 -19.39 -13.40
CA GLU A 67 0.95 -20.86 -13.34
C GLU A 67 -0.03 -21.29 -12.25
N HIS A 68 -0.10 -20.56 -11.14
CA HIS A 68 -0.94 -20.86 -9.98
C HIS A 68 -2.19 -19.98 -9.87
N GLN A 69 -2.52 -19.22 -10.92
CA GLN A 69 -3.63 -18.27 -10.86
C GLN A 69 -4.98 -18.90 -10.53
N GLU A 70 -5.23 -20.12 -11.01
CA GLU A 70 -6.47 -20.86 -10.71
C GLU A 70 -6.51 -21.29 -9.24
N GLU A 71 -5.41 -21.79 -8.72
CA GLU A 71 -5.27 -22.21 -7.33
C GLU A 71 -5.53 -21.06 -6.36
N TYR A 72 -4.99 -19.88 -6.66
CA TYR A 72 -5.13 -18.70 -5.83
C TYR A 72 -6.35 -17.84 -6.18
N GLY A 73 -7.14 -18.23 -7.17
CA GLY A 73 -8.29 -17.48 -7.64
C GLY A 73 -7.93 -16.07 -8.11
N ILE A 74 -6.73 -15.91 -8.70
CA ILE A 74 -6.26 -14.62 -9.19
C ILE A 74 -6.94 -14.30 -10.51
N VAL A 75 -7.57 -13.15 -10.57
CA VAL A 75 -8.05 -12.53 -11.82
C VAL A 75 -7.32 -11.22 -12.01
N HIS A 76 -6.80 -11.00 -13.19
CA HIS A 76 -6.00 -9.83 -13.53
C HIS A 76 -6.43 -9.22 -14.86
N LYS A 77 -5.99 -8.00 -15.14
CA LYS A 77 -6.23 -7.34 -16.42
C LYS A 77 -5.59 -8.10 -17.57
N ALA A 78 -6.30 -8.19 -18.69
CA ALA A 78 -5.84 -8.92 -19.88
C ALA A 78 -4.72 -8.22 -20.65
N HIS A 79 -4.49 -6.92 -20.37
CA HIS A 79 -3.48 -6.09 -21.02
C HIS A 79 -2.42 -5.61 -20.02
N PRO A 80 -1.22 -5.26 -20.49
CA PRO A 80 -0.17 -4.75 -19.61
C PRO A 80 -0.64 -3.57 -18.76
N PRO A 81 -0.23 -3.50 -17.49
CA PRO A 81 0.78 -4.32 -16.80
C PRO A 81 0.25 -5.61 -16.15
N TYR A 82 -0.90 -6.12 -16.54
CA TYR A 82 -1.48 -7.37 -16.03
C TYR A 82 -1.76 -7.33 -14.52
N GLU A 83 -2.23 -6.20 -14.06
CA GLU A 83 -2.48 -5.94 -12.65
C GLU A 83 -3.66 -6.73 -12.11
N VAL A 84 -3.53 -7.23 -10.87
CA VAL A 84 -4.59 -7.96 -10.18
C VAL A 84 -5.89 -7.16 -10.08
N LEU A 85 -7.00 -7.84 -10.29
CA LEU A 85 -8.34 -7.30 -10.06
C LEU A 85 -8.94 -7.82 -8.75
N TYR A 86 -8.80 -9.12 -8.48
CA TYR A 86 -9.16 -9.76 -7.22
C TYR A 86 -8.48 -11.13 -7.08
N THR A 87 -8.52 -11.67 -5.86
CA THR A 87 -8.04 -13.00 -5.53
C THR A 87 -9.03 -13.71 -4.61
N LYS A 88 -8.71 -14.91 -4.12
CA LYS A 88 -9.51 -15.58 -3.08
C LYS A 88 -9.61 -14.78 -1.77
N TRP A 89 -8.62 -13.94 -1.47
CA TRP A 89 -8.47 -13.24 -0.19
C TRP A 89 -8.86 -11.78 -0.24
N ILE A 90 -8.82 -11.17 -1.42
CA ILE A 90 -9.07 -9.75 -1.62
C ILE A 90 -10.07 -9.56 -2.76
N SER A 91 -11.16 -8.82 -2.50
CA SER A 91 -12.18 -8.51 -3.49
C SER A 91 -11.75 -7.38 -4.42
N TYR A 92 -12.47 -7.21 -5.52
CA TYR A 92 -12.27 -6.06 -6.41
C TYR A 92 -12.51 -4.71 -5.73
N GLU A 93 -13.53 -4.65 -4.87
CA GLU A 93 -13.81 -3.45 -4.06
C GLU A 93 -12.67 -3.13 -3.11
N ASP A 94 -12.07 -4.15 -2.48
CA ASP A 94 -10.90 -3.99 -1.63
C ASP A 94 -9.69 -3.47 -2.41
N VAL A 95 -9.47 -3.96 -3.63
CA VAL A 95 -8.40 -3.47 -4.50
C VAL A 95 -8.61 -1.99 -4.84
N LEU A 96 -9.84 -1.57 -5.15
CA LEU A 96 -10.17 -0.17 -5.40
C LEU A 96 -9.95 0.70 -4.16
N ARG A 97 -10.31 0.21 -2.98
CA ARG A 97 -10.06 0.87 -1.70
C ARG A 97 -8.56 1.08 -1.46
N LEU A 98 -7.76 0.05 -1.68
CA LEU A 98 -6.30 0.14 -1.54
C LEU A 98 -5.67 1.07 -2.56
N LYS A 99 -6.23 1.20 -3.76
CA LYS A 99 -5.80 2.20 -4.75
C LYS A 99 -6.06 3.63 -4.29
N GLY A 100 -7.16 3.86 -3.62
CA GLY A 100 -7.42 5.15 -2.97
C GLY A 100 -6.39 5.48 -1.89
N ILE A 101 -6.01 4.50 -1.09
CA ILE A 101 -4.97 4.64 -0.06
C ILE A 101 -3.60 4.92 -0.71
N GLU A 102 -3.24 4.21 -1.78
CA GLU A 102 -2.03 4.46 -2.56
C GLU A 102 -1.94 5.94 -2.99
N GLU A 103 -3.01 6.46 -3.56
CA GLU A 103 -3.08 7.85 -4.00
C GLU A 103 -2.89 8.84 -2.84
N MET A 104 -3.51 8.58 -1.69
CA MET A 104 -3.35 9.43 -0.51
C MET A 104 -1.93 9.38 0.06
N VAL A 105 -1.30 8.22 0.09
CA VAL A 105 0.10 8.08 0.50
C VAL A 105 1.02 8.88 -0.43
N GLU A 106 0.79 8.81 -1.72
CA GLU A 106 1.57 9.59 -2.71
C GLU A 106 1.42 11.08 -2.49
N VAL A 107 0.20 11.57 -2.32
CA VAL A 107 -0.08 13.00 -2.15
C VAL A 107 0.38 13.54 -0.79
N TYR A 108 0.09 12.83 0.30
CA TYR A 108 0.28 13.34 1.65
C TYR A 108 1.56 12.88 2.33
N TYR A 109 2.11 11.74 1.95
CA TYR A 109 3.36 11.23 2.52
C TYR A 109 4.57 11.47 1.59
N ASN A 110 4.54 10.92 0.40
CA ASN A 110 5.68 10.91 -0.51
C ASN A 110 6.03 12.29 -1.06
N SER A 111 5.06 13.19 -1.19
CA SER A 111 5.29 14.56 -1.64
C SER A 111 6.11 15.40 -0.66
N ARG A 112 6.14 15.03 0.62
CA ARG A 112 6.80 15.77 1.71
C ARG A 112 6.27 17.19 1.96
N GLN A 113 5.13 17.54 1.36
CA GLN A 113 4.52 18.87 1.50
C GLN A 113 3.67 19.01 2.76
N PHE A 114 3.23 17.90 3.35
CA PHE A 114 2.26 17.88 4.45
C PHE A 114 2.81 17.23 5.73
N THR A 115 4.12 17.19 5.90
CA THR A 115 4.77 16.45 7.00
C THR A 115 4.23 16.85 8.37
N ASN A 116 4.15 18.13 8.67
CA ASN A 116 3.66 18.62 9.96
C ASN A 116 2.17 18.32 10.17
N THR A 117 1.37 18.49 9.11
CA THR A 117 -0.07 18.17 9.16
C THR A 117 -0.30 16.69 9.41
N MET A 118 0.46 15.83 8.74
CA MET A 118 0.35 14.39 8.91
C MET A 118 0.79 13.92 10.28
N GLU A 119 1.85 14.49 10.84
CA GLU A 119 2.29 14.21 12.21
C GLU A 119 1.21 14.54 13.26
N GLU A 120 0.50 15.65 13.10
CA GLU A 120 -0.62 15.99 13.97
C GLU A 120 -1.82 15.06 13.75
N LEU A 121 -2.15 14.78 12.50
CA LEU A 121 -3.28 13.92 12.16
C LEU A 121 -3.07 12.47 12.66
N GLU A 122 -1.86 11.96 12.61
CA GLU A 122 -1.52 10.62 13.11
C GLU A 122 -1.89 10.42 14.60
N LYS A 123 -1.87 11.48 15.39
CA LYS A 123 -2.23 11.42 16.81
C LYS A 123 -3.72 11.15 17.06
N GLU A 124 -4.56 11.44 16.07
CA GLU A 124 -6.01 11.26 16.14
C GLU A 124 -6.49 9.86 15.72
N TYR A 125 -5.59 9.03 15.21
CA TYR A 125 -5.90 7.70 14.69
C TYR A 125 -5.08 6.61 15.36
N ASP A 126 -5.71 5.46 15.57
CA ASP A 126 -5.06 4.30 16.18
C ASP A 126 -4.08 3.60 15.20
N SER A 127 -4.31 3.73 13.90
CA SER A 127 -3.42 3.16 12.89
C SER A 127 -3.25 4.09 11.70
N ALA A 128 -2.07 4.04 11.09
CA ALA A 128 -1.76 4.78 9.88
C ALA A 128 -2.66 4.32 8.71
N PHE A 129 -2.89 3.03 8.59
CA PHE A 129 -3.79 2.49 7.56
C PHE A 129 -5.19 3.10 7.66
N ASN A 130 -5.78 3.14 8.84
CA ASN A 130 -7.10 3.74 9.06
C ASN A 130 -7.12 5.23 8.72
N MET A 131 -6.06 5.95 9.04
CA MET A 131 -5.93 7.36 8.68
C MET A 131 -5.98 7.58 7.18
N TYR A 132 -5.17 6.86 6.40
CA TYR A 132 -5.16 6.97 4.94
C TYR A 132 -6.44 6.46 4.29
N ASP A 133 -7.06 5.43 4.86
CA ASP A 133 -8.36 4.94 4.42
C ASP A 133 -9.45 6.01 4.56
N ARG A 134 -9.46 6.73 5.68
CA ARG A 134 -10.40 7.85 5.89
C ARG A 134 -10.10 9.02 4.96
N LEU A 135 -8.85 9.34 4.74
CA LEU A 135 -8.47 10.38 3.78
C LEU A 135 -8.95 10.03 2.36
N ALA A 136 -8.75 8.78 1.93
CA ALA A 136 -9.22 8.30 0.64
C ALA A 136 -10.74 8.41 0.50
N PHE A 137 -11.47 8.03 1.54
CA PHE A 137 -12.92 8.16 1.57
C PHE A 137 -13.39 9.62 1.41
N TYR A 138 -12.78 10.54 2.15
CA TYR A 138 -13.12 11.96 2.04
C TYR A 138 -12.75 12.54 0.68
N TYR A 139 -11.61 12.18 0.14
CA TYR A 139 -11.15 12.63 -1.17
C TYR A 139 -12.12 12.19 -2.27
N GLU A 140 -12.56 10.96 -2.25
CA GLU A 140 -13.55 10.42 -3.19
C GLU A 140 -14.90 11.16 -3.06
N ALA A 141 -15.40 11.37 -1.86
CA ALA A 141 -16.63 12.08 -1.59
C ALA A 141 -16.59 13.53 -2.12
N VAL A 142 -15.47 14.23 -1.91
CA VAL A 142 -15.27 15.62 -2.40
C VAL A 142 -15.17 15.64 -3.92
N SER A 143 -14.48 14.69 -4.54
CA SER A 143 -14.36 14.57 -6.00
C SER A 143 -15.73 14.39 -6.65
N TYR A 144 -16.57 13.55 -6.08
CA TYR A 144 -17.96 13.39 -6.55
C TYR A 144 -18.79 14.67 -6.45
N THR A 145 -18.57 15.46 -5.42
CA THR A 145 -19.30 16.72 -5.22
C THR A 145 -18.86 17.79 -6.22
N HIS A 146 -17.61 17.81 -6.64
CA HIS A 146 -17.08 18.76 -7.62
C HIS A 146 -17.40 18.42 -9.08
N LEU A 147 -17.72 17.16 -9.37
CA LEU A 147 -18.09 16.71 -10.72
C LEU A 147 -19.57 16.92 -11.06
N ARG A 148 -20.34 17.42 -10.12
CA ARG A 148 -21.74 17.83 -10.29
C ARG A 148 -21.83 19.36 -10.33
#